data_c363b9c5e0a219eec0033e93d64d45c5
#
_entry.id   c363b9c5e0a219eec0033e93d64d45c5
#
_cell.length_a   1.000
_cell.length_b   1.000
_cell.length_c   1.000
_cell.angle_alpha   90.00
_cell.angle_beta   90.00
_cell.angle_gamma   90.00
#
_symmetry.space_group_name_H-M   'P 1'
#
loop_
_entity.id
_entity.type
_entity.pdbx_description
1 polymer ?
#
loop_
_entity_poly.entity_id
_entity_poly.type
_entity_poly.pdbx_seq_one_letter_code
_entity_poly.pdbx_strand_id
1 'polypeptide(L)'
;DLSLAGRIGDLIRGRSASPLGGLISGSLDLDKIEYLSRDARMCGVPYGAVDVDRLLASLTLVEGGAGRWEIGVHEKGISALESLLFAKYQMYRNVYWHHAVRSATCMFKRAVRRAVADGVLDAPSIAEATDGGLMTALLAADPTGLAARVQERRLFKRALDLPASDVPHDAQDWLSDDPDLLE
;
A
#
# COMPACT_ATOMS: atom_id res chain seq x y z
N ASP A 1 -4.06 -30.10 -14.66
CA ASP A 1 -3.39 -29.77 -13.37
C ASP A 1 -2.46 -28.60 -13.58
N LEU A 2 -2.73 -27.51 -12.85
CA LEU A 2 -1.82 -26.38 -12.83
C LEU A 2 -0.49 -26.81 -12.17
N SER A 3 0.64 -26.44 -12.76
CA SER A 3 1.96 -26.60 -12.15
C SER A 3 1.99 -25.95 -10.76
N LEU A 4 2.89 -26.36 -9.86
CA LEU A 4 3.05 -25.72 -8.54
C LEU A 4 3.22 -24.20 -8.66
N ALA A 5 4.01 -23.74 -9.62
CA ALA A 5 4.21 -22.31 -9.89
C ALA A 5 2.89 -21.60 -10.29
N GLY A 6 2.05 -22.25 -11.10
CA GLY A 6 0.73 -21.74 -11.47
C GLY A 6 -0.19 -21.60 -10.24
N ARG A 7 -0.21 -22.60 -9.38
CA ARG A 7 -1.01 -22.57 -8.12
C ARG A 7 -0.53 -21.48 -7.17
N ILE A 8 0.77 -21.29 -7.03
CA ILE A 8 1.36 -20.21 -6.22
C ILE A 8 0.99 -18.85 -6.84
N GLY A 9 1.10 -18.71 -8.15
CA GLY A 9 0.70 -17.49 -8.86
C GLY A 9 -0.77 -17.14 -8.69
N ASP A 10 -1.65 -18.12 -8.68
CA ASP A 10 -3.08 -17.90 -8.44
C ASP A 10 -3.38 -17.54 -6.98
N LEU A 11 -2.64 -18.11 -6.02
CA LEU A 11 -2.75 -17.75 -4.62
C LEU A 11 -2.35 -16.28 -4.39
N ILE A 12 -1.20 -15.86 -4.93
CA ILE A 12 -0.70 -14.48 -4.83
C ILE A 12 -1.67 -13.47 -5.48
N ARG A 13 -2.28 -13.84 -6.61
CA ARG A 13 -3.22 -12.97 -7.33
C ARG A 13 -4.66 -13.02 -6.81
N GLY A 14 -4.91 -13.71 -5.70
CA GLY A 14 -6.25 -13.85 -5.13
C GLY A 14 -7.23 -14.68 -5.98
N ARG A 15 -6.73 -15.50 -6.90
CA ARG A 15 -7.54 -16.36 -7.79
C ARG A 15 -7.63 -17.81 -7.32
N SER A 16 -6.99 -18.13 -6.20
CA SER A 16 -7.01 -19.48 -5.64
C SER A 16 -8.38 -19.85 -5.12
N ALA A 17 -8.83 -21.06 -5.39
CA ALA A 17 -10.03 -21.64 -4.79
C ALA A 17 -9.79 -22.17 -3.36
N SER A 18 -8.57 -22.04 -2.83
CA SER A 18 -8.25 -22.47 -1.46
C SER A 18 -9.00 -21.61 -0.45
N PRO A 19 -9.67 -22.20 0.55
CA PRO A 19 -10.27 -21.45 1.65
C PRO A 19 -9.28 -20.54 2.39
N LEU A 20 -8.01 -20.91 2.38
CA LEU A 20 -6.92 -20.16 3.03
C LEU A 20 -6.37 -19.03 2.17
N GLY A 21 -6.86 -18.85 0.93
CA GLY A 21 -6.41 -17.80 0.02
C GLY A 21 -6.49 -16.40 0.63
N GLY A 22 -7.52 -16.15 1.43
CA GLY A 22 -7.73 -14.89 2.14
C GLY A 22 -6.64 -14.51 3.14
N LEU A 23 -5.83 -15.46 3.61
CA LEU A 23 -4.68 -15.19 4.47
C LEU A 23 -3.49 -14.59 3.72
N ILE A 24 -3.43 -14.76 2.40
CA ILE A 24 -2.34 -14.27 1.55
C ILE A 24 -2.76 -13.02 0.77
N SER A 25 -4.01 -12.99 0.28
CA SER A 25 -4.47 -11.93 -0.63
C SER A 25 -5.83 -11.34 -0.23
N GLY A 26 -6.26 -11.54 1.00
CA GLY A 26 -7.52 -11.06 1.53
C GLY A 26 -7.46 -9.69 2.20
N SER A 27 -8.62 -9.25 2.70
CA SER A 27 -8.71 -8.02 3.51
C SER A 27 -8.06 -8.16 4.89
N LEU A 28 -7.92 -9.39 5.39
CA LEU A 28 -7.29 -9.79 6.66
C LEU A 28 -6.08 -10.69 6.39
N ASP A 29 -5.24 -10.32 5.43
CA ASP A 29 -4.03 -11.08 5.17
C ASP A 29 -3.01 -10.92 6.32
N LEU A 30 -2.16 -11.95 6.45
CA LEU A 30 -1.13 -12.02 7.50
C LEU A 30 -0.15 -10.86 7.41
N ASP A 31 0.10 -10.36 6.20
CA ASP A 31 0.98 -9.24 5.95
C ASP A 31 0.45 -7.96 6.62
N LYS A 32 -0.85 -7.66 6.46
CA LYS A 32 -1.48 -6.50 7.13
C LYS A 32 -1.45 -6.61 8.65
N ILE A 33 -1.66 -7.81 9.18
CA ILE A 33 -1.63 -8.06 10.62
C ILE A 33 -0.22 -7.76 11.17
N GLU A 34 0.82 -8.13 10.42
CA GLU A 34 2.21 -7.95 10.83
C GLU A 34 2.66 -6.48 10.68
N TYR A 35 2.53 -5.90 9.46
CA TYR A 35 3.15 -4.61 9.20
C TYR A 35 2.51 -3.46 9.96
N LEU A 36 1.21 -3.49 10.22
CA LEU A 36 0.54 -2.41 10.97
C LEU A 36 1.15 -2.22 12.36
N SER A 37 1.40 -3.32 13.07
CA SER A 37 2.02 -3.27 14.40
C SER A 37 3.49 -2.85 14.35
N ARG A 38 4.25 -3.39 13.39
CA ARG A 38 5.66 -3.06 13.20
C ARG A 38 5.84 -1.60 12.79
N ASP A 39 5.09 -1.13 11.80
CA ASP A 39 5.20 0.23 11.28
C ASP A 39 4.79 1.26 12.32
N ALA A 40 3.75 1.01 13.11
CA ALA A 40 3.36 1.88 14.20
C ALA A 40 4.50 2.05 15.23
N ARG A 41 5.17 0.93 15.57
CA ARG A 41 6.33 0.94 16.47
C ARG A 41 7.51 1.72 15.87
N MET A 42 7.82 1.47 14.60
CA MET A 42 8.92 2.13 13.90
C MET A 42 8.69 3.62 13.69
N CYS A 43 7.42 4.03 13.48
CA CYS A 43 7.03 5.43 13.35
C CYS A 43 6.83 6.14 14.70
N GLY A 44 6.87 5.41 15.83
CA GLY A 44 6.68 5.97 17.16
C GLY A 44 5.26 6.48 17.41
N VAL A 45 4.24 5.86 16.77
CA VAL A 45 2.84 6.25 16.92
C VAL A 45 2.05 5.20 17.71
N PRO A 46 0.99 5.57 18.47
CA PRO A 46 0.26 4.65 19.35
C PRO A 46 -0.83 3.83 18.63
N TYR A 47 -0.84 3.77 17.31
CA TYR A 47 -1.97 3.25 16.52
C TYR A 47 -1.92 1.75 16.22
N GLY A 48 -0.84 1.06 16.56
CA GLY A 48 -0.60 -0.33 16.17
C GLY A 48 -0.84 -1.36 17.28
N ALA A 49 -1.51 -0.99 18.36
CA ALA A 49 -1.82 -1.91 19.45
C ALA A 49 -2.96 -2.85 19.06
N VAL A 50 -2.62 -4.00 18.50
CA VAL A 50 -3.55 -5.07 18.09
C VAL A 50 -3.18 -6.35 18.84
N ASP A 51 -4.16 -7.04 19.40
CA ASP A 51 -3.97 -8.37 19.97
C ASP A 51 -3.91 -9.41 18.84
N VAL A 52 -2.72 -9.51 18.26
CA VAL A 52 -2.45 -10.39 17.11
C VAL A 52 -2.65 -11.85 17.48
N ASP A 53 -2.16 -12.27 18.64
CA ASP A 53 -2.25 -13.67 19.09
C ASP A 53 -3.72 -14.10 19.25
N ARG A 54 -4.53 -13.26 19.85
CA ARG A 54 -5.97 -13.50 19.98
C ARG A 54 -6.67 -13.53 18.63
N LEU A 55 -6.32 -12.63 17.71
CA LEU A 55 -6.88 -12.61 16.38
C LEU A 55 -6.56 -13.90 15.63
N LEU A 56 -5.28 -14.31 15.60
CA LEU A 56 -4.84 -15.51 14.93
C LEU A 56 -5.49 -16.78 15.53
N ALA A 57 -5.59 -16.87 16.87
CA ALA A 57 -6.26 -17.97 17.56
C ALA A 57 -7.76 -18.01 17.31
N SER A 58 -8.36 -16.93 16.81
CA SER A 58 -9.79 -16.83 16.52
C SER A 58 -10.14 -17.03 15.05
N LEU A 59 -9.15 -17.25 14.19
CA LEU A 59 -9.39 -17.53 12.78
C LEU A 59 -10.07 -18.90 12.64
N THR A 60 -11.07 -18.98 11.78
CA THR A 60 -11.83 -20.18 11.50
C THR A 60 -12.25 -20.23 10.04
N LEU A 61 -12.73 -21.37 9.60
CA LEU A 61 -13.36 -21.50 8.29
C LEU A 61 -14.87 -21.37 8.45
N VAL A 62 -15.49 -20.55 7.63
CA VAL A 62 -16.93 -20.34 7.56
C VAL A 62 -17.41 -20.66 6.16
N GLU A 63 -18.63 -21.18 6.06
CA GLU A 63 -19.28 -21.37 4.78
C GLU A 63 -19.81 -20.02 4.29
N GLY A 64 -19.20 -19.51 3.23
CA GLY A 64 -19.60 -18.28 2.58
C GLY A 64 -20.67 -18.47 1.51
N GLY A 65 -20.88 -17.43 0.69
CA GLY A 65 -21.83 -17.49 -0.41
C GLY A 65 -21.49 -18.58 -1.42
N ALA A 66 -22.52 -19.22 -1.99
CA ALA A 66 -22.40 -20.30 -2.98
C ALA A 66 -21.66 -21.56 -2.49
N GLY A 67 -21.71 -21.85 -1.18
CA GLY A 67 -21.14 -23.07 -0.59
C GLY A 67 -19.61 -23.12 -0.60
N ARG A 68 -18.93 -21.99 -0.74
CA ARG A 68 -17.47 -21.90 -0.64
C ARG A 68 -17.04 -21.62 0.78
N TRP A 69 -15.98 -22.29 1.21
CA TRP A 69 -15.35 -22.03 2.49
C TRP A 69 -14.41 -20.84 2.42
N GLU A 70 -14.49 -19.96 3.40
CA GLU A 70 -13.71 -18.73 3.50
C GLU A 70 -13.15 -18.57 4.91
N ILE A 71 -12.09 -17.74 5.05
CA ILE A 71 -11.59 -17.36 6.37
C ILE A 71 -12.60 -16.44 7.05
N GLY A 72 -12.99 -16.82 8.24
CA GLY A 72 -13.80 -16.03 9.15
C GLY A 72 -13.09 -15.82 10.49
N VAL A 73 -13.71 -15.04 11.36
CA VAL A 73 -13.24 -14.80 12.73
C VAL A 73 -14.33 -15.25 13.69
N HIS A 74 -13.97 -16.11 14.65
CA HIS A 74 -14.87 -16.52 15.71
C HIS A 74 -15.29 -15.32 16.57
N GLU A 75 -16.49 -15.32 17.14
CA GLU A 75 -17.05 -14.25 17.96
C GLU A 75 -16.07 -13.72 19.03
N LYS A 76 -15.31 -14.61 19.67
CA LYS A 76 -14.30 -14.25 20.69
C LYS A 76 -13.15 -13.38 20.14
N GLY A 77 -12.95 -13.37 18.82
CA GLY A 77 -11.91 -12.60 18.14
C GLY A 77 -12.40 -11.25 17.58
N ILE A 78 -13.69 -10.94 17.67
CA ILE A 78 -14.28 -9.74 17.06
C ILE A 78 -13.59 -8.47 17.58
N SER A 79 -13.36 -8.34 18.87
CA SER A 79 -12.69 -7.16 19.43
C SER A 79 -11.25 -6.98 18.93
N ALA A 80 -10.53 -8.08 18.70
CA ALA A 80 -9.18 -8.01 18.11
C ALA A 80 -9.24 -7.61 16.62
N LEU A 81 -10.24 -8.09 15.89
CA LEU A 81 -10.52 -7.70 14.51
C LEU A 81 -10.87 -6.21 14.41
N GLU A 82 -11.77 -5.71 15.25
CA GLU A 82 -12.15 -4.29 15.31
C GLU A 82 -10.92 -3.42 15.60
N SER A 83 -10.07 -3.84 16.54
CA SER A 83 -8.82 -3.16 16.86
C SER A 83 -7.89 -3.11 15.65
N LEU A 84 -7.76 -4.20 14.88
CA LEU A 84 -6.97 -4.24 13.65
C LEU A 84 -7.52 -3.28 12.58
N LEU A 85 -8.82 -3.29 12.36
CA LEU A 85 -9.45 -2.41 11.36
C LEU A 85 -9.30 -0.94 11.74
N PHE A 86 -9.42 -0.62 13.03
CA PHE A 86 -9.22 0.74 13.51
C PHE A 86 -7.75 1.16 13.44
N ALA A 87 -6.82 0.29 13.81
CA ALA A 87 -5.39 0.51 13.64
C ALA A 87 -5.04 0.78 12.17
N LYS A 88 -5.57 -0.02 11.24
CA LYS A 88 -5.40 0.20 9.81
C LYS A 88 -5.88 1.59 9.38
N TYR A 89 -7.09 1.98 9.77
CA TYR A 89 -7.63 3.31 9.47
C TYR A 89 -6.72 4.43 9.98
N GLN A 90 -6.28 4.35 11.25
CA GLN A 90 -5.42 5.36 11.86
C GLN A 90 -4.03 5.42 11.21
N MET A 91 -3.42 4.27 10.90
CA MET A 91 -2.12 4.20 10.23
C MET A 91 -2.19 4.79 8.82
N TYR A 92 -3.24 4.46 8.05
CA TYR A 92 -3.43 5.06 6.73
C TYR A 92 -3.56 6.57 6.81
N ARG A 93 -4.43 7.07 7.70
CA ARG A 93 -4.69 8.50 7.84
C ARG A 93 -3.48 9.30 8.32
N ASN A 94 -2.74 8.78 9.31
CA ASN A 94 -1.74 9.56 10.03
C ASN A 94 -0.29 9.25 9.61
N VAL A 95 -0.04 8.09 9.00
CA VAL A 95 1.30 7.65 8.59
C VAL A 95 1.39 7.52 7.08
N TYR A 96 0.66 6.58 6.45
CA TYR A 96 0.84 6.29 5.03
C TYR A 96 0.36 7.41 4.12
N TRP A 97 -0.72 8.11 4.48
CA TRP A 97 -1.26 9.25 3.73
C TRP A 97 -0.84 10.60 4.31
N HIS A 98 0.12 10.60 5.22
CA HIS A 98 0.67 11.85 5.71
C HIS A 98 1.26 12.66 4.54
N HIS A 99 1.01 13.98 4.52
CA HIS A 99 1.38 14.84 3.40
C HIS A 99 2.87 14.74 3.00
N ALA A 100 3.78 14.55 3.95
CA ALA A 100 5.20 14.39 3.64
C ALA A 100 5.49 13.06 2.92
N VAL A 101 4.82 11.96 3.32
CA VAL A 101 4.95 10.66 2.67
C VAL A 101 4.38 10.73 1.24
N ARG A 102 3.20 11.36 1.08
CA ARG A 102 2.61 11.56 -0.24
C ARG A 102 3.50 12.42 -1.13
N SER A 103 4.05 13.52 -0.60
CA SER A 103 4.98 14.36 -1.34
C SER A 103 6.22 13.60 -1.80
N ALA A 104 6.85 12.81 -0.92
CA ALA A 104 7.99 11.98 -1.27
C ALA A 104 7.66 10.97 -2.37
N THR A 105 6.51 10.29 -2.24
CA THR A 105 6.02 9.31 -3.21
C THR A 105 5.80 9.94 -4.58
N CYS A 106 5.12 11.08 -4.64
CA CYS A 106 4.86 11.78 -5.90
C CYS A 106 6.15 12.28 -6.56
N MET A 107 7.06 12.85 -5.78
CA MET A 107 8.37 13.29 -6.28
C MET A 107 9.17 12.12 -6.85
N PHE A 108 9.21 10.97 -6.13
CA PHE A 108 9.91 9.78 -6.58
C PHE A 108 9.29 9.20 -7.86
N LYS A 109 7.97 9.02 -7.89
CA LYS A 109 7.27 8.53 -9.08
C LYS A 109 7.52 9.43 -10.30
N ARG A 110 7.49 10.75 -10.10
CA ARG A 110 7.77 11.71 -11.18
C ARG A 110 9.19 11.59 -11.71
N ALA A 111 10.19 11.38 -10.82
CA ALA A 111 11.58 11.14 -11.23
C ALA A 111 11.68 9.87 -12.07
N VAL A 112 11.06 8.76 -11.63
CA VAL A 112 11.03 7.49 -12.38
C VAL A 112 10.34 7.66 -13.74
N ARG A 113 9.14 8.25 -13.77
CA ARG A 113 8.41 8.48 -15.03
C ARG A 113 9.24 9.31 -16.03
N ARG A 114 9.91 10.33 -15.52
CA ARG A 114 10.77 11.15 -16.38
C ARG A 114 11.95 10.37 -16.92
N ALA A 115 12.63 9.59 -16.08
CA ALA A 115 13.73 8.74 -16.51
C ALA A 115 13.31 7.70 -17.56
N VAL A 116 12.10 7.15 -17.44
CA VAL A 116 11.52 6.25 -18.45
C VAL A 116 11.20 7.00 -19.74
N ALA A 117 10.56 8.17 -19.65
CA ALA A 117 10.22 8.97 -20.83
C ALA A 117 11.46 9.44 -21.61
N ASP A 118 12.56 9.74 -20.91
CA ASP A 118 13.83 10.13 -21.51
C ASP A 118 14.67 8.92 -21.97
N GLY A 119 14.19 7.69 -21.83
CA GLY A 119 14.87 6.46 -22.25
C GLY A 119 16.08 6.07 -21.40
N VAL A 120 16.22 6.64 -20.21
CA VAL A 120 17.31 6.33 -19.26
C VAL A 120 17.02 5.04 -18.48
N LEU A 121 15.76 4.77 -18.18
CA LEU A 121 15.28 3.55 -17.52
C LEU A 121 14.23 2.88 -18.41
N ASP A 122 14.16 1.57 -18.33
CA ASP A 122 13.10 0.77 -18.95
C ASP A 122 12.43 -0.15 -17.90
N ALA A 123 11.27 -0.69 -18.24
CA ALA A 123 10.50 -1.52 -17.32
C ALA A 123 11.27 -2.78 -16.84
N PRO A 124 12.04 -3.49 -17.68
CA PRO A 124 12.86 -4.60 -17.23
C PRO A 124 13.91 -4.18 -16.19
N SER A 125 14.66 -3.12 -16.44
CA SER A 125 15.70 -2.64 -15.51
C SER A 125 15.13 -2.20 -14.16
N ILE A 126 13.92 -1.59 -14.17
CA ILE A 126 13.20 -1.23 -12.94
C ILE A 126 12.77 -2.50 -12.18
N ALA A 127 12.26 -3.50 -12.88
CA ALA A 127 11.78 -4.74 -12.25
C ALA A 127 12.91 -5.56 -11.59
N GLU A 128 14.13 -5.47 -12.11
CA GLU A 128 15.31 -6.16 -11.58
C GLU A 128 16.08 -5.33 -10.54
N ALA A 129 15.80 -4.04 -10.44
CA ALA A 129 16.53 -3.15 -9.54
C ALA A 129 16.17 -3.40 -8.06
N THR A 130 17.16 -3.24 -7.20
CA THR A 130 16.91 -3.00 -5.78
C THR A 130 16.57 -1.52 -5.54
N ASP A 131 15.96 -1.18 -4.39
CA ASP A 131 15.65 0.22 -4.03
C ASP A 131 16.89 1.12 -4.11
N GLY A 132 18.03 0.65 -3.58
CA GLY A 132 19.30 1.38 -3.63
C GLY A 132 19.86 1.52 -5.05
N GLY A 133 19.73 0.47 -5.87
CA GLY A 133 20.15 0.48 -7.27
C GLY A 133 19.34 1.47 -8.10
N LEU A 134 18.02 1.45 -7.96
CA LEU A 134 17.12 2.38 -8.64
C LEU A 134 17.39 3.83 -8.22
N MET A 135 17.55 4.08 -6.92
CA MET A 135 17.89 5.42 -6.43
C MET A 135 19.22 5.92 -6.99
N THR A 136 20.25 5.05 -7.06
CA THR A 136 21.56 5.39 -7.64
C THR A 136 21.43 5.75 -9.12
N ALA A 137 20.67 4.99 -9.89
CA ALA A 137 20.44 5.27 -11.31
C ALA A 137 19.70 6.61 -11.50
N LEU A 138 18.67 6.86 -10.69
CA LEU A 138 17.94 8.14 -10.72
C LEU A 138 18.84 9.33 -10.37
N LEU A 139 19.68 9.23 -9.34
CA LEU A 139 20.60 10.31 -8.95
C LEU A 139 21.59 10.65 -10.07
N ALA A 140 22.01 9.66 -10.85
CA ALA A 140 22.93 9.86 -11.97
C ALA A 140 22.26 10.51 -13.19
N ALA A 141 20.96 10.32 -13.37
CA ALA A 141 20.29 10.59 -14.64
C ALA A 141 19.02 11.46 -14.55
N ASP A 142 18.55 11.82 -13.34
CA ASP A 142 17.35 12.64 -13.16
C ASP A 142 17.62 14.13 -13.44
N PRO A 143 17.20 14.68 -14.60
CA PRO A 143 17.42 16.09 -14.94
C PRO A 143 16.56 17.03 -14.08
N THR A 144 15.56 16.50 -13.38
CA THR A 144 14.64 17.29 -12.54
C THR A 144 15.24 17.56 -11.15
N GLY A 145 16.21 16.77 -10.73
CA GLY A 145 16.79 16.81 -9.39
C GLY A 145 15.83 16.34 -8.27
N LEU A 146 14.71 15.73 -8.63
CA LEU A 146 13.71 15.27 -7.64
C LEU A 146 14.24 14.11 -6.81
N ALA A 147 14.99 13.18 -7.43
CA ALA A 147 15.60 12.06 -6.73
C ALA A 147 16.56 12.54 -5.62
N ALA A 148 17.42 13.48 -5.93
CA ALA A 148 18.33 14.09 -4.95
C ALA A 148 17.55 14.79 -3.82
N ARG A 149 16.49 15.53 -4.15
CA ARG A 149 15.65 16.19 -3.15
C ARG A 149 14.93 15.19 -2.23
N VAL A 150 14.46 14.05 -2.77
CA VAL A 150 13.85 12.99 -1.96
C VAL A 150 14.89 12.40 -1.01
N GLN A 151 16.09 12.07 -1.50
CA GLN A 151 17.17 11.54 -0.68
C GLN A 151 17.59 12.48 0.45
N GLU A 152 17.67 13.78 0.16
CA GLU A 152 18.02 14.82 1.12
C GLU A 152 16.85 15.28 1.99
N ARG A 153 15.67 14.66 1.83
CA ARG A 153 14.42 15.02 2.54
C ARG A 153 13.97 16.47 2.30
N ARG A 154 14.35 17.07 1.17
CA ARG A 154 13.91 18.40 0.72
C ARG A 154 12.61 18.27 -0.09
N LEU A 155 11.56 17.80 0.57
CA LEU A 155 10.27 17.52 -0.04
C LEU A 155 9.49 18.79 -0.37
N PHE A 156 8.58 18.72 -1.34
CA PHE A 156 7.60 19.75 -1.56
C PHE A 156 6.71 19.90 -0.33
N LYS A 157 6.43 21.14 0.03
CA LYS A 157 5.50 21.46 1.10
C LYS A 157 4.10 21.63 0.53
N ARG A 158 3.09 21.35 1.34
CA ARG A 158 1.70 21.61 0.98
C ARG A 158 1.52 23.12 0.78
N ALA A 159 1.07 23.50 -0.42
CA ALA A 159 0.76 24.90 -0.74
C ALA A 159 -0.72 25.20 -0.51
N LEU A 160 -1.59 24.20 -0.72
CA LEU A 160 -3.04 24.32 -0.60
C LEU A 160 -3.61 23.02 -0.02
N ASP A 161 -4.66 23.13 0.77
CA ASP A 161 -5.44 22.02 1.32
C ASP A 161 -6.91 22.42 1.30
N LEU A 162 -7.67 21.85 0.38
CA LEU A 162 -9.10 22.12 0.24
C LEU A 162 -9.88 20.83 0.46
N PRO A 163 -10.87 20.83 1.34
CA PRO A 163 -11.86 19.75 1.40
C PRO A 163 -12.52 19.55 0.04
N ALA A 164 -12.83 18.32 -0.33
CA ALA A 164 -13.52 18.04 -1.60
C ALA A 164 -14.87 18.76 -1.71
N SER A 165 -15.55 19.03 -0.58
CA SER A 165 -16.78 19.83 -0.51
C SER A 165 -16.61 21.28 -0.96
N ASP A 166 -15.40 21.82 -0.87
CA ASP A 166 -15.10 23.22 -1.17
C ASP A 166 -14.63 23.39 -2.61
N VAL A 167 -14.44 22.28 -3.35
CA VAL A 167 -14.10 22.30 -4.77
C VAL A 167 -15.38 22.45 -5.58
N PRO A 168 -15.51 23.51 -6.42
CA PRO A 168 -16.67 23.69 -7.28
C PRO A 168 -16.96 22.46 -8.15
N HIS A 169 -18.24 22.18 -8.40
CA HIS A 169 -18.66 20.96 -9.12
C HIS A 169 -18.05 20.86 -10.52
N ASP A 170 -17.92 21.99 -11.20
CA ASP A 170 -17.30 22.10 -12.52
C ASP A 170 -15.77 21.93 -12.53
N ALA A 171 -15.14 22.02 -11.35
CA ALA A 171 -13.72 21.77 -11.17
C ALA A 171 -13.41 20.37 -10.60
N GLN A 172 -14.44 19.55 -10.33
CA GLN A 172 -14.24 18.18 -9.80
C GLN A 172 -13.90 17.18 -10.90
N ASP A 173 -14.28 17.44 -12.14
CA ASP A 173 -14.08 16.52 -13.27
C ASP A 173 -12.57 16.27 -13.53
N TRP A 174 -11.73 17.28 -13.39
CA TRP A 174 -10.28 17.11 -13.55
C TRP A 174 -9.65 16.22 -12.46
N LEU A 175 -10.28 16.08 -11.30
CA LEU A 175 -9.81 15.19 -10.25
C LEU A 175 -10.03 13.70 -10.58
N SER A 176 -10.94 13.39 -11.50
CA SER A 176 -11.27 12.03 -11.89
C SER A 176 -10.65 11.60 -13.24
N ASP A 177 -10.32 12.56 -14.11
CA ASP A 177 -9.97 12.28 -15.50
C ASP A 177 -8.48 12.03 -15.75
N ASP A 178 -7.60 12.52 -14.91
CA ASP A 178 -6.16 12.31 -15.07
C ASP A 178 -5.49 11.91 -13.75
N PRO A 179 -5.22 10.60 -13.56
CA PRO A 179 -4.47 10.13 -12.40
C PRO A 179 -3.10 10.80 -12.25
N ASP A 180 -2.52 11.33 -13.33
CA ASP A 180 -1.22 12.00 -13.31
C ASP A 180 -1.29 13.44 -12.78
N LEU A 181 -2.46 14.06 -12.79
CA LEU A 181 -2.71 15.35 -12.16
C LEU A 181 -2.95 15.25 -10.65
N LEU A 182 -3.30 14.07 -10.16
CA LEU A 182 -3.57 13.81 -8.74
C LEU A 182 -2.29 13.46 -7.94
N GLU A 183 -1.17 13.35 -8.60
CA GLU A 183 0.15 13.14 -8.03
C GLU A 183 0.94 14.44 -8.08
#